data_3c048241a48e6a65481721c41f7e56df
#
_entry.id   3c048241a48e6a65481721c41f7e56df
#
_cell.length_a   1.000
_cell.length_b   1.000
_cell.length_c   1.000
_cell.angle_alpha   90.00
_cell.angle_beta   90.00
_cell.angle_gamma   90.00
#
_symmetry.space_group_name_H-M   'P 1'
#
loop_
_entity.id
_entity.type
_entity.pdbx_description
1 polymer ?
#
loop_
_entity_poly.entity_id
_entity_poly.type
_entity_poly.pdbx_seq_one_letter_code
_entity_poly.pdbx_strand_id
1 'polypeptide(L)'
;MSDFVVVVFASIAAGLLSLSVALILLSSEKLSSKLVKYGTPFAAGVLLMIGFRDLLPEGIAEEGVQVLNATLGAIVIFFLIEKGFNSFHHHHEEDRPKDSKTQGWLFVVGDVFHNLIDGISLGGAFLIGRETGLIATVALISHDIPLEVGEFGNQLRVGFTKRQTIVRNIVSGLTTVLGAILTYQVGGDLDLPMGYLYGGIAGFFIYIALSDIVPIIHSSEKARYGLQTGFLLFGLVFGGTVSALAHDYIDVGHNQIGRA
;
A
#
# COMPACT_ATOMS: atom_id res chain seq x y z
N MET A 1 10.45 22.24 6.89
CA MET A 1 10.80 20.89 7.35
C MET A 1 11.50 20.22 6.19
N SER A 2 12.66 19.57 6.39
CA SER A 2 13.34 18.89 5.28
C SER A 2 12.47 17.73 4.79
N ASP A 3 12.54 17.42 3.48
CA ASP A 3 11.72 16.33 2.90
C ASP A 3 12.04 14.99 3.54
N PHE A 4 13.28 14.74 3.91
CA PHE A 4 13.65 13.56 4.68
C PHE A 4 12.86 13.41 5.99
N VAL A 5 12.66 14.49 6.73
CA VAL A 5 11.85 14.46 7.97
C VAL A 5 10.39 14.13 7.65
N VAL A 6 9.85 14.62 6.53
CA VAL A 6 8.50 14.28 6.08
C VAL A 6 8.39 12.79 5.73
N VAL A 7 9.36 12.25 5.00
CA VAL A 7 9.43 10.79 4.69
C VAL A 7 9.41 9.96 5.96
N VAL A 8 10.22 10.31 6.97
CA VAL A 8 10.26 9.59 8.25
C VAL A 8 8.90 9.61 8.94
N PHE A 9 8.26 10.78 9.05
CA PHE A 9 6.95 10.87 9.69
C PHE A 9 5.86 10.15 8.89
N ALA A 10 5.87 10.27 7.58
CA ALA A 10 4.93 9.60 6.69
C ALA A 10 5.05 8.07 6.78
N SER A 11 6.27 7.54 6.75
CA SER A 11 6.51 6.10 6.86
C SER A 11 6.14 5.54 8.25
N ILE A 12 6.39 6.30 9.32
CA ILE A 12 5.92 5.94 10.66
C ILE A 12 4.38 5.94 10.70
N ALA A 13 3.73 6.92 10.07
CA ALA A 13 2.28 6.96 10.00
C ALA A 13 1.73 5.79 9.18
N ALA A 14 2.31 5.46 8.03
CA ALA A 14 1.91 4.31 7.23
C ALA A 14 2.10 2.99 8.01
N GLY A 15 3.30 2.68 8.49
CA GLY A 15 3.59 1.39 9.09
C GLY A 15 3.08 1.20 10.54
N LEU A 16 3.03 2.25 11.37
CA LEU A 16 2.70 2.11 12.80
C LEU A 16 1.35 2.72 13.19
N LEU A 17 0.87 3.76 12.49
CA LEU A 17 -0.44 4.33 12.78
C LEU A 17 -1.55 3.40 12.30
N SER A 18 -1.39 2.78 11.12
CA SER A 18 -2.30 1.75 10.59
C SER A 18 -2.51 0.63 11.60
N LEU A 19 -1.43 0.08 12.14
CA LEU A 19 -1.46 -0.91 13.21
C LEU A 19 -2.17 -0.40 14.48
N SER A 20 -1.90 0.83 14.90
CA SER A 20 -2.52 1.40 16.09
C SER A 20 -4.04 1.52 15.92
N VAL A 21 -4.49 1.96 14.76
CA VAL A 21 -5.92 2.03 14.41
C VAL A 21 -6.53 0.63 14.35
N ALA A 22 -5.85 -0.34 13.72
CA ALA A 22 -6.30 -1.73 13.68
C ALA A 22 -6.47 -2.32 15.08
N LEU A 23 -5.55 -2.08 16.00
CA LEU A 23 -5.64 -2.53 17.40
C LEU A 23 -6.84 -1.93 18.14
N ILE A 24 -7.15 -0.65 17.93
CA ILE A 24 -8.34 0.00 18.49
C ILE A 24 -9.60 -0.63 17.91
N LEU A 25 -9.63 -0.87 16.61
CA LEU A 25 -10.78 -1.44 15.91
C LEU A 25 -11.05 -2.89 16.30
N LEU A 26 -10.02 -3.66 16.61
CA LEU A 26 -10.15 -5.04 17.12
C LEU A 26 -10.86 -5.11 18.48
N SER A 27 -10.93 -3.99 19.22
CA SER A 27 -11.74 -3.91 20.45
C SER A 27 -13.25 -3.94 20.17
N SER A 28 -13.69 -3.72 18.92
CA SER A 28 -15.09 -3.71 18.50
C SER A 28 -15.28 -4.42 17.16
N GLU A 29 -15.78 -5.66 17.19
CA GLU A 29 -16.08 -6.46 16.00
C GLU A 29 -16.95 -5.71 14.98
N LYS A 30 -17.91 -4.92 15.45
CA LYS A 30 -18.81 -4.14 14.59
C LYS A 30 -18.06 -3.03 13.82
N LEU A 31 -17.10 -2.38 14.46
CA LEU A 31 -16.33 -1.30 13.85
C LEU A 31 -15.29 -1.88 12.88
N SER A 32 -14.60 -2.93 13.28
CA SER A 32 -13.66 -3.69 12.44
C SER A 32 -14.33 -4.18 11.16
N SER A 33 -15.47 -4.87 11.27
CA SER A 33 -16.23 -5.35 10.10
C SER A 33 -16.68 -4.24 9.16
N LYS A 34 -17.05 -3.07 9.68
CA LYS A 34 -17.43 -1.92 8.84
C LYS A 34 -16.23 -1.35 8.10
N LEU A 35 -15.09 -1.25 8.76
CA LEU A 35 -13.87 -0.73 8.14
C LEU A 35 -13.39 -1.62 7.00
N VAL A 36 -13.25 -2.92 7.25
CA VAL A 36 -12.90 -3.88 6.19
C VAL A 36 -13.88 -3.79 5.03
N LYS A 37 -15.18 -3.68 5.32
CA LYS A 37 -16.22 -3.66 4.30
C LYS A 37 -16.21 -2.40 3.41
N TYR A 38 -15.88 -1.24 3.96
CA TYR A 38 -16.00 0.05 3.27
C TYR A 38 -14.65 0.72 3.00
N GLY A 39 -13.69 0.58 3.90
CA GLY A 39 -12.34 1.13 3.75
C GLY A 39 -11.57 0.45 2.63
N THR A 40 -11.69 -0.88 2.51
CA THR A 40 -11.01 -1.66 1.45
C THR A 40 -11.41 -1.20 0.04
N PRO A 41 -12.70 -1.09 -0.34
CA PRO A 41 -13.08 -0.53 -1.63
C PRO A 41 -12.62 0.92 -1.85
N PHE A 42 -12.67 1.75 -0.81
CA PHE A 42 -12.18 3.12 -0.87
C PHE A 42 -10.69 3.16 -1.21
N ALA A 43 -9.88 2.37 -0.51
CA ALA A 43 -8.43 2.27 -0.75
C ALA A 43 -8.12 1.84 -2.19
N ALA A 44 -8.82 0.81 -2.72
CA ALA A 44 -8.66 0.40 -4.12
C ALA A 44 -8.92 1.56 -5.09
N GLY A 45 -9.97 2.35 -4.84
CA GLY A 45 -10.28 3.52 -5.66
C GLY A 45 -9.16 4.57 -5.65
N VAL A 46 -8.60 4.87 -4.47
CA VAL A 46 -7.47 5.82 -4.34
C VAL A 46 -6.24 5.31 -5.08
N LEU A 47 -5.83 4.05 -4.86
CA LEU A 47 -4.66 3.45 -5.52
C LEU A 47 -4.78 3.44 -7.05
N LEU A 48 -5.95 3.05 -7.57
CA LEU A 48 -6.19 3.07 -9.03
C LEU A 48 -6.12 4.49 -9.58
N MET A 49 -6.70 5.47 -8.88
CA MET A 49 -6.68 6.85 -9.33
C MET A 49 -5.26 7.39 -9.42
N ILE A 50 -4.45 7.22 -8.38
CA ILE A 50 -3.05 7.66 -8.36
C ILE A 50 -2.27 6.96 -9.48
N GLY A 51 -2.41 5.63 -9.60
CA GLY A 51 -1.70 4.86 -10.62
C GLY A 51 -1.99 5.33 -12.04
N PHE A 52 -3.27 5.45 -12.39
CA PHE A 52 -3.68 5.75 -13.77
C PHE A 52 -3.68 7.23 -14.11
N ARG A 53 -3.94 8.13 -13.18
CA ARG A 53 -4.09 9.55 -13.47
C ARG A 53 -2.84 10.38 -13.20
N ASP A 54 -2.05 9.96 -12.21
CA ASP A 54 -0.87 10.72 -11.81
C ASP A 54 0.40 10.03 -12.30
N LEU A 55 0.69 8.83 -11.80
CA LEU A 55 1.98 8.17 -12.03
C LEU A 55 2.20 7.75 -13.49
N LEU A 56 1.21 7.14 -14.15
CA LEU A 56 1.38 6.71 -15.55
C LEU A 56 1.52 7.89 -16.53
N PRO A 57 0.68 8.94 -16.47
CA PRO A 57 0.85 10.10 -17.34
C PRO A 57 2.19 10.81 -17.14
N GLU A 58 2.63 11.03 -15.90
CA GLU A 58 3.93 11.62 -15.59
C GLU A 58 5.08 10.76 -16.13
N GLY A 59 5.04 9.46 -15.87
CA GLY A 59 6.03 8.53 -16.38
C GLY A 59 6.11 8.56 -17.90
N ILE A 60 4.96 8.58 -18.60
CA ILE A 60 4.91 8.66 -20.07
C ILE A 60 5.42 10.02 -20.57
N ALA A 61 5.20 11.09 -19.84
CA ALA A 61 5.72 12.41 -20.19
C ALA A 61 7.26 12.45 -20.12
N GLU A 62 7.86 11.75 -19.13
CA GLU A 62 9.32 11.69 -18.95
C GLU A 62 10.02 10.75 -19.95
N GLU A 63 9.56 9.50 -20.08
CA GLU A 63 10.24 8.42 -20.81
C GLU A 63 9.43 7.86 -22.00
N GLY A 64 8.26 8.43 -22.29
CA GLY A 64 7.38 7.94 -23.34
C GLY A 64 6.66 6.64 -22.98
N VAL A 65 5.98 6.06 -23.96
CA VAL A 65 5.12 4.87 -23.80
C VAL A 65 5.86 3.62 -23.29
N GLN A 66 7.19 3.62 -23.32
CA GLN A 66 8.02 2.52 -22.83
C GLN A 66 7.87 2.30 -21.33
N VAL A 67 7.41 3.31 -20.59
CA VAL A 67 7.05 3.24 -19.16
C VAL A 67 6.03 2.14 -18.89
N LEU A 68 5.12 1.86 -19.82
CA LEU A 68 4.16 0.77 -19.69
C LEU A 68 4.81 -0.61 -19.57
N ASN A 69 6.04 -0.78 -20.09
CA ASN A 69 6.81 -2.02 -19.88
C ASN A 69 7.28 -2.14 -18.42
N ALA A 70 7.68 -1.04 -17.78
CA ALA A 70 8.03 -1.04 -16.35
C ALA A 70 6.79 -1.33 -15.49
N THR A 71 5.65 -0.74 -15.84
CA THR A 71 4.36 -1.01 -15.17
C THR A 71 3.98 -2.48 -15.27
N LEU A 72 4.02 -3.05 -16.48
CA LEU A 72 3.75 -4.48 -16.69
C LEU A 72 4.78 -5.35 -15.95
N GLY A 73 6.06 -4.98 -16.01
CA GLY A 73 7.13 -5.66 -15.30
C GLY A 73 6.89 -5.70 -13.79
N ALA A 74 6.50 -4.56 -13.19
CA ALA A 74 6.17 -4.47 -11.77
C ALA A 74 4.98 -5.39 -11.43
N ILE A 75 3.88 -5.33 -12.18
CA ILE A 75 2.72 -6.22 -11.99
C ILE A 75 3.15 -7.70 -12.01
N VAL A 76 3.96 -8.10 -12.99
CA VAL A 76 4.44 -9.49 -13.12
C VAL A 76 5.38 -9.87 -11.97
N ILE A 77 6.28 -8.97 -11.57
CA ILE A 77 7.21 -9.21 -10.46
C ILE A 77 6.43 -9.43 -9.16
N PHE A 78 5.46 -8.55 -8.85
CA PHE A 78 4.65 -8.68 -7.64
C PHE A 78 3.79 -9.94 -7.66
N PHE A 79 3.17 -10.28 -8.81
CA PHE A 79 2.47 -11.54 -8.98
C PHE A 79 3.39 -12.75 -8.70
N LEU A 80 4.63 -12.74 -9.20
CA LEU A 80 5.57 -13.83 -9.00
C LEU A 80 6.04 -13.93 -7.54
N ILE A 81 6.26 -12.78 -6.89
CA ILE A 81 6.60 -12.72 -5.46
C ILE A 81 5.46 -13.32 -4.64
N GLU A 82 4.23 -12.85 -4.83
CA GLU A 82 3.05 -13.36 -4.12
C GLU A 82 2.81 -14.84 -4.39
N LYS A 83 2.88 -15.25 -5.66
CA LYS A 83 2.75 -16.67 -6.04
C LYS A 83 3.85 -17.53 -5.41
N GLY A 84 5.08 -17.00 -5.34
CA GLY A 84 6.19 -17.66 -4.66
C GLY A 84 5.87 -17.91 -3.19
N PHE A 85 5.42 -16.90 -2.47
CA PHE A 85 4.99 -17.02 -1.07
C PHE A 85 3.83 -18.02 -0.94
N ASN A 86 2.80 -17.89 -1.76
CA ASN A 86 1.65 -18.81 -1.73
C ASN A 86 2.05 -20.26 -2.08
N SER A 87 3.01 -20.48 -2.98
CA SER A 87 3.50 -21.82 -3.31
C SER A 87 4.21 -22.49 -2.13
N PHE A 88 4.94 -21.74 -1.32
CA PHE A 88 5.48 -22.24 -0.06
C PHE A 88 4.37 -22.64 0.94
N HIS A 89 3.18 -22.02 0.84
CA HIS A 89 2.00 -22.39 1.63
C HIS A 89 1.35 -23.70 1.18
N HIS A 90 1.26 -23.98 -0.15
CA HIS A 90 0.53 -25.14 -0.68
C HIS A 90 1.33 -26.45 -0.68
N HIS A 91 2.66 -26.44 -0.80
CA HIS A 91 3.46 -27.64 -0.82
C HIS A 91 3.56 -28.37 0.53
N HIS A 92 3.02 -27.81 1.62
CA HIS A 92 3.02 -28.41 2.95
C HIS A 92 1.65 -28.91 3.42
N GLU A 93 0.58 -28.74 2.63
CA GLU A 93 -0.78 -29.11 3.09
C GLU A 93 -1.13 -30.61 2.95
N GLU A 94 -0.44 -31.38 2.09
CA GLU A 94 -0.88 -32.76 1.82
C GLU A 94 -0.34 -33.84 2.77
N ASP A 95 0.75 -33.61 3.55
CA ASP A 95 1.41 -34.69 4.29
C ASP A 95 1.87 -34.40 5.73
N ARG A 96 1.45 -33.31 6.38
CA ARG A 96 1.81 -33.06 7.80
C ARG A 96 0.60 -32.75 8.67
N PRO A 97 0.63 -33.17 9.98
CA PRO A 97 -0.33 -32.63 10.95
C PRO A 97 -0.26 -31.11 10.90
N LYS A 98 -1.41 -30.45 10.75
CA LYS A 98 -1.55 -28.97 10.66
C LYS A 98 -0.91 -28.33 11.90
N ASP A 99 0.40 -28.07 11.86
CA ASP A 99 1.07 -27.30 12.88
C ASP A 99 0.68 -25.83 12.66
N SER A 100 -0.33 -25.41 13.37
CA SER A 100 -0.90 -24.06 13.32
C SER A 100 0.16 -22.96 13.48
N LYS A 101 1.25 -23.24 14.19
CA LYS A 101 2.34 -22.29 14.41
C LYS A 101 3.19 -22.06 13.16
N THR A 102 3.47 -23.10 12.38
CA THR A 102 4.20 -22.95 11.11
C THR A 102 3.42 -22.08 10.13
N GLN A 103 2.11 -22.30 10.03
CA GLN A 103 1.23 -21.45 9.23
C GLN A 103 1.23 -19.99 9.72
N GLY A 104 1.25 -19.79 11.06
CA GLY A 104 1.33 -18.45 11.63
C GLY A 104 2.64 -17.70 11.29
N TRP A 105 3.76 -18.41 11.22
CA TRP A 105 5.03 -17.81 10.81
C TRP A 105 5.06 -17.42 9.33
N LEU A 106 4.40 -18.19 8.46
CA LEU A 106 4.27 -17.85 7.05
C LEU A 106 3.48 -16.55 6.86
N PHE A 107 2.40 -16.35 7.62
CA PHE A 107 1.69 -15.05 7.62
C PHE A 107 2.61 -13.90 8.02
N VAL A 108 3.40 -14.06 9.09
CA VAL A 108 4.33 -13.01 9.54
C VAL A 108 5.38 -12.69 8.47
N VAL A 109 5.92 -13.69 7.80
CA VAL A 109 6.91 -13.48 6.73
C VAL A 109 6.26 -12.75 5.55
N GLY A 110 5.05 -13.15 5.14
CA GLY A 110 4.30 -12.49 4.07
C GLY A 110 4.05 -11.01 4.41
N ASP A 111 3.61 -10.73 5.63
CA ASP A 111 3.35 -9.39 6.15
C ASP A 111 4.62 -8.51 6.17
N VAL A 112 5.75 -9.04 6.63
CA VAL A 112 7.05 -8.34 6.61
C VAL A 112 7.44 -7.94 5.18
N PHE A 113 7.25 -8.84 4.20
CA PHE A 113 7.54 -8.53 2.80
C PHE A 113 6.57 -7.51 2.21
N HIS A 114 5.28 -7.63 2.51
CA HIS A 114 4.27 -6.66 2.07
C HIS A 114 4.63 -5.25 2.58
N ASN A 115 4.83 -5.11 3.86
CA ASN A 115 5.23 -3.85 4.48
C ASN A 115 6.56 -3.29 3.95
N LEU A 116 7.55 -4.15 3.67
CA LEU A 116 8.81 -3.71 3.07
C LEU A 116 8.59 -3.12 1.67
N ILE A 117 7.75 -3.77 0.85
CA ILE A 117 7.40 -3.32 -0.51
C ILE A 117 6.65 -1.98 -0.44
N ASP A 118 5.72 -1.84 0.48
CA ASP A 118 5.00 -0.59 0.72
C ASP A 118 5.97 0.54 1.10
N GLY A 119 6.93 0.24 1.96
CA GLY A 119 7.99 1.18 2.29
C GLY A 119 8.83 1.60 1.09
N ILE A 120 9.26 0.65 0.27
CA ILE A 120 10.02 0.94 -0.96
C ILE A 120 9.20 1.83 -1.89
N SER A 121 7.92 1.52 -2.08
CA SER A 121 7.01 2.31 -2.93
C SER A 121 6.77 3.70 -2.37
N LEU A 122 6.63 3.84 -1.05
CA LEU A 122 6.49 5.12 -0.38
C LEU A 122 7.74 5.99 -0.52
N GLY A 123 8.92 5.42 -0.27
CA GLY A 123 10.19 6.10 -0.48
C GLY A 123 10.37 6.56 -1.93
N GLY A 124 10.00 5.70 -2.89
CA GLY A 124 9.98 6.03 -4.32
C GLY A 124 9.00 7.16 -4.65
N ALA A 125 7.80 7.14 -4.09
CA ALA A 125 6.81 8.21 -4.27
C ALA A 125 7.33 9.56 -3.75
N PHE A 126 8.08 9.58 -2.65
CA PHE A 126 8.72 10.80 -2.14
C PHE A 126 9.94 11.26 -2.98
N LEU A 127 10.62 10.35 -3.67
CA LEU A 127 11.66 10.72 -4.64
C LEU A 127 11.06 11.46 -5.86
N ILE A 128 9.86 11.07 -6.27
CA ILE A 128 9.11 11.74 -7.33
C ILE A 128 8.74 13.15 -6.89
N GLY A 129 8.17 13.29 -5.70
CA GLY A 129 7.78 14.58 -5.13
C GLY A 129 7.10 14.44 -3.79
N ARG A 130 7.13 15.52 -3.02
CA ARG A 130 6.55 15.55 -1.68
C ARG A 130 5.04 15.31 -1.68
N GLU A 131 4.33 15.88 -2.65
CA GLU A 131 2.88 15.73 -2.79
C GLU A 131 2.52 14.29 -3.13
N THR A 132 3.21 13.70 -4.10
CA THR A 132 3.03 12.28 -4.48
C THR A 132 3.27 11.37 -3.29
N GLY A 133 4.34 11.62 -2.51
CA GLY A 133 4.62 10.86 -1.29
C GLY A 133 3.53 10.99 -0.22
N LEU A 134 2.97 12.19 -0.03
CA LEU A 134 1.88 12.40 0.93
C LEU A 134 0.58 11.72 0.49
N ILE A 135 0.23 11.78 -0.81
CA ILE A 135 -0.93 11.09 -1.35
C ILE A 135 -0.75 9.56 -1.24
N ALA A 136 0.43 9.05 -1.58
CA ALA A 136 0.78 7.65 -1.41
C ALA A 136 0.66 7.22 0.07
N THR A 137 1.10 8.07 1.02
CA THR A 137 0.96 7.80 2.46
C THR A 137 -0.51 7.58 2.85
N VAL A 138 -1.42 8.45 2.39
CA VAL A 138 -2.86 8.30 2.68
C VAL A 138 -3.41 7.01 2.06
N ALA A 139 -3.01 6.70 0.84
CA ALA A 139 -3.43 5.47 0.16
C ALA A 139 -2.95 4.22 0.91
N LEU A 140 -1.68 4.18 1.31
CA LEU A 140 -1.10 3.07 2.07
C LEU A 140 -1.80 2.89 3.41
N ILE A 141 -1.94 3.93 4.23
CA ILE A 141 -2.68 3.86 5.50
C ILE A 141 -4.11 3.32 5.28
N SER A 142 -4.76 3.76 4.20
CA SER A 142 -6.16 3.38 3.93
C SER A 142 -6.33 1.91 3.59
N HIS A 143 -5.35 1.27 2.92
CA HIS A 143 -5.44 -0.17 2.61
C HIS A 143 -4.82 -1.05 3.71
N ASP A 144 -3.79 -0.58 4.42
CA ASP A 144 -3.13 -1.33 5.48
C ASP A 144 -4.06 -1.61 6.68
N ILE A 145 -4.86 -0.62 7.09
CA ILE A 145 -5.74 -0.79 8.26
C ILE A 145 -6.66 -2.01 8.13
N PRO A 146 -7.38 -2.24 7.02
CA PRO A 146 -8.16 -3.46 6.82
C PRO A 146 -7.32 -4.74 6.80
N LEU A 147 -6.13 -4.72 6.19
CA LEU A 147 -5.24 -5.87 6.11
C LEU A 147 -4.70 -6.24 7.50
N GLU A 148 -4.23 -5.28 8.26
CA GLU A 148 -3.75 -5.45 9.64
C GLU A 148 -4.84 -6.05 10.56
N VAL A 149 -6.10 -5.63 10.41
CA VAL A 149 -7.21 -6.23 11.15
C VAL A 149 -7.39 -7.71 10.80
N GLY A 150 -7.28 -8.07 9.52
CA GLY A 150 -7.36 -9.44 9.03
C GLY A 150 -6.18 -10.29 9.52
N GLU A 151 -4.98 -9.78 9.39
CA GLU A 151 -3.71 -10.41 9.79
C GLU A 151 -3.70 -10.70 11.29
N PHE A 152 -4.03 -9.71 12.12
CA PHE A 152 -4.13 -9.86 13.56
C PHE A 152 -5.12 -10.97 13.95
N GLY A 153 -6.28 -11.00 13.31
CA GLY A 153 -7.29 -12.04 13.50
C GLY A 153 -6.78 -13.43 13.13
N ASN A 154 -6.06 -13.55 12.01
CA ASN A 154 -5.47 -14.80 11.53
C ASN A 154 -4.38 -15.30 12.50
N GLN A 155 -3.48 -14.44 12.95
CA GLN A 155 -2.42 -14.79 13.90
C GLN A 155 -3.00 -15.29 15.23
N LEU A 156 -4.06 -14.67 15.76
CA LEU A 156 -4.75 -15.16 16.95
C LEU A 156 -5.39 -16.52 16.72
N ARG A 157 -6.00 -16.75 15.56
CA ARG A 157 -6.66 -18.02 15.21
C ARG A 157 -5.70 -19.18 15.15
N VAL A 158 -4.48 -18.96 14.68
CA VAL A 158 -3.43 -20.01 14.66
C VAL A 158 -2.71 -20.19 16.00
N GLY A 159 -3.17 -19.49 17.06
CA GLY A 159 -2.75 -19.73 18.44
C GLY A 159 -1.63 -18.81 18.95
N PHE A 160 -1.34 -17.70 18.28
CA PHE A 160 -0.46 -16.68 18.85
C PHE A 160 -1.18 -15.89 19.95
N THR A 161 -0.44 -15.51 20.97
CA THR A 161 -0.97 -14.62 22.02
C THR A 161 -1.07 -13.18 21.50
N LYS A 162 -1.97 -12.37 22.07
CA LYS A 162 -2.10 -10.93 21.70
C LYS A 162 -0.75 -10.21 21.74
N ARG A 163 0.07 -10.47 22.77
CA ARG A 163 1.40 -9.85 22.87
C ARG A 163 2.32 -10.25 21.72
N GLN A 164 2.33 -11.54 21.38
CA GLN A 164 3.15 -12.02 20.24
C GLN A 164 2.70 -11.41 18.93
N THR A 165 1.39 -11.33 18.68
CA THR A 165 0.83 -10.72 17.50
C THR A 165 1.19 -9.23 17.42
N ILE A 166 0.99 -8.46 18.49
CA ILE A 166 1.35 -7.04 18.54
C ILE A 166 2.84 -6.83 18.22
N VAL A 167 3.73 -7.59 18.86
CA VAL A 167 5.18 -7.43 18.64
C VAL A 167 5.56 -7.74 17.18
N ARG A 168 4.95 -8.76 16.57
CA ARG A 168 5.24 -9.13 15.18
C ARG A 168 4.76 -8.06 14.20
N ASN A 169 3.55 -7.57 14.39
CA ASN A 169 3.01 -6.51 13.51
C ASN A 169 3.77 -5.18 13.69
N ILE A 170 4.28 -4.86 14.89
CA ILE A 170 5.20 -3.73 15.08
C ILE A 170 6.49 -3.95 14.28
N VAL A 171 7.08 -5.15 14.36
CA VAL A 171 8.31 -5.48 13.61
C VAL A 171 8.05 -5.40 12.12
N SER A 172 6.91 -5.90 11.65
CA SER A 172 6.48 -5.80 10.26
C SER A 172 6.32 -4.35 9.82
N GLY A 173 5.53 -3.54 10.53
CA GLY A 173 5.34 -2.12 10.22
C GLY A 173 6.65 -1.28 10.26
N LEU A 174 7.66 -1.69 11.05
CA LEU A 174 8.98 -1.08 11.00
C LEU A 174 9.71 -1.35 9.68
N THR A 175 9.38 -2.41 8.96
CA THR A 175 9.97 -2.66 7.63
C THR A 175 9.46 -1.66 6.59
N THR A 176 8.24 -1.15 6.72
CA THR A 176 7.73 0.00 5.92
C THR A 176 8.62 1.24 6.15
N VAL A 177 8.91 1.54 7.42
CA VAL A 177 9.77 2.68 7.77
C VAL A 177 11.17 2.50 7.20
N LEU A 178 11.75 1.30 7.37
CA LEU A 178 13.08 0.97 6.87
C LEU A 178 13.14 1.05 5.34
N GLY A 179 12.17 0.44 4.65
CA GLY A 179 12.06 0.46 3.20
C GLY A 179 11.95 1.89 2.65
N ALA A 180 11.09 2.73 3.24
CA ALA A 180 10.90 4.12 2.81
C ALA A 180 12.18 4.96 2.99
N ILE A 181 12.82 4.87 4.16
CA ILE A 181 14.04 5.63 4.45
C ILE A 181 15.18 5.19 3.53
N LEU A 182 15.40 3.88 3.39
CA LEU A 182 16.48 3.36 2.54
C LEU A 182 16.27 3.75 1.08
N THR A 183 15.06 3.58 0.55
CA THR A 183 14.74 3.93 -0.84
C THR A 183 14.92 5.42 -1.07
N TYR A 184 14.43 6.26 -0.16
CA TYR A 184 14.57 7.71 -0.30
C TYR A 184 16.03 8.16 -0.24
N GLN A 185 16.85 7.63 0.68
CA GLN A 185 18.26 8.00 0.80
C GLN A 185 19.08 7.49 -0.37
N VAL A 186 18.96 6.20 -0.70
CA VAL A 186 19.73 5.59 -1.79
C VAL A 186 19.30 6.17 -3.14
N GLY A 187 17.99 6.33 -3.34
CA GLY A 187 17.43 6.86 -4.59
C GLY A 187 17.78 8.33 -4.83
N GLY A 188 17.95 9.14 -3.77
CA GLY A 188 18.35 10.54 -3.88
C GLY A 188 19.80 10.74 -4.38
N ASP A 189 20.66 9.73 -4.19
CA ASP A 189 22.06 9.74 -4.64
C ASP A 189 22.24 9.08 -6.02
N LEU A 190 21.21 8.43 -6.54
CA LEU A 190 21.22 7.74 -7.84
C LEU A 190 20.56 8.60 -8.91
N ASP A 191 21.15 8.63 -10.10
CA ASP A 191 20.50 9.18 -11.30
C ASP A 191 19.49 8.17 -11.82
N LEU A 192 18.34 8.10 -11.14
CA LEU A 192 17.28 7.15 -11.45
C LEU A 192 16.46 7.65 -12.65
N PRO A 193 16.15 6.78 -13.62
CA PRO A 193 15.22 7.14 -14.69
C PRO A 193 13.80 7.25 -14.11
N MET A 194 13.43 8.49 -13.77
CA MET A 194 12.21 8.77 -13.01
C MET A 194 10.95 8.25 -13.68
N GLY A 195 10.86 8.31 -15.02
CA GLY A 195 9.70 7.77 -15.74
C GLY A 195 9.48 6.29 -15.50
N TYR A 196 10.54 5.48 -15.43
CA TYR A 196 10.40 4.05 -15.10
C TYR A 196 10.06 3.82 -13.62
N LEU A 197 10.50 4.69 -12.71
CA LEU A 197 10.10 4.64 -11.31
C LEU A 197 8.60 4.90 -11.16
N TYR A 198 8.07 5.94 -11.84
CA TYR A 198 6.63 6.21 -11.92
C TYR A 198 5.87 4.97 -12.41
N GLY A 199 6.31 4.37 -13.52
CA GLY A 199 5.69 3.18 -14.08
C GLY A 199 5.70 1.99 -13.12
N GLY A 200 6.82 1.76 -12.44
CA GLY A 200 6.96 0.68 -11.46
C GLY A 200 6.01 0.83 -10.26
N ILE A 201 5.95 2.03 -9.68
CA ILE A 201 5.04 2.33 -8.54
C ILE A 201 3.57 2.24 -9.00
N ALA A 202 3.24 2.77 -10.19
CA ALA A 202 1.90 2.63 -10.75
C ALA A 202 1.50 1.16 -10.90
N GLY A 203 2.40 0.31 -11.44
CA GLY A 203 2.18 -1.13 -11.56
C GLY A 203 1.92 -1.82 -10.23
N PHE A 204 2.66 -1.45 -9.20
CA PHE A 204 2.46 -1.93 -7.84
C PHE A 204 1.08 -1.53 -7.28
N PHE A 205 0.71 -0.27 -7.37
CA PHE A 205 -0.59 0.21 -6.89
C PHE A 205 -1.77 -0.44 -7.62
N ILE A 206 -1.64 -0.60 -8.95
CA ILE A 206 -2.65 -1.30 -9.75
C ILE A 206 -2.74 -2.78 -9.33
N TYR A 207 -1.59 -3.43 -9.10
CA TYR A 207 -1.54 -4.81 -8.66
C TYR A 207 -2.27 -5.00 -7.33
N ILE A 208 -1.92 -4.26 -6.27
CA ILE A 208 -2.60 -4.33 -4.96
C ILE A 208 -4.11 -4.10 -5.11
N ALA A 209 -4.50 -3.06 -5.82
CA ALA A 209 -5.91 -2.74 -5.98
C ALA A 209 -6.70 -3.88 -6.64
N LEU A 210 -6.15 -4.53 -7.67
CA LEU A 210 -6.84 -5.52 -8.47
C LEU A 210 -6.66 -6.95 -7.95
N SER A 211 -5.49 -7.33 -7.43
CA SER A 211 -5.23 -8.70 -6.96
C SER A 211 -5.75 -8.93 -5.54
N ASP A 212 -5.55 -7.99 -4.65
CA ASP A 212 -5.81 -8.18 -3.23
C ASP A 212 -7.18 -7.62 -2.82
N ILE A 213 -7.49 -6.40 -3.26
CA ILE A 213 -8.66 -5.68 -2.76
C ILE A 213 -9.93 -6.04 -3.54
N VAL A 214 -9.89 -6.07 -4.87
CA VAL A 214 -11.09 -6.36 -5.69
C VAL A 214 -11.65 -7.76 -5.42
N PRO A 215 -10.87 -8.84 -5.25
CA PRO A 215 -11.39 -10.16 -4.87
C PRO A 215 -12.12 -10.16 -3.52
N ILE A 216 -11.63 -9.39 -2.54
CA ILE A 216 -12.30 -9.25 -1.23
C ILE A 216 -13.69 -8.64 -1.40
N ILE A 217 -13.83 -7.66 -2.30
CA ILE A 217 -15.13 -7.05 -2.62
C ILE A 217 -16.08 -8.08 -3.25
N HIS A 218 -15.57 -8.90 -4.18
CA HIS A 218 -16.37 -9.91 -4.89
C HIS A 218 -16.77 -11.10 -4.02
N SER A 219 -15.96 -11.50 -3.04
CA SER A 219 -16.22 -12.67 -2.18
C SER A 219 -17.30 -12.44 -1.13
N SER A 220 -17.76 -11.22 -0.92
CA SER A 220 -18.80 -10.91 0.06
C SER A 220 -20.19 -11.31 -0.42
N GLU A 221 -20.66 -12.50 -0.01
CA GLU A 221 -21.92 -13.17 -0.47
C GLU A 221 -23.23 -12.38 -0.31
N LYS A 222 -23.26 -11.31 0.45
CA LYS A 222 -24.44 -10.47 0.67
C LYS A 222 -24.15 -9.00 0.40
N ALA A 223 -23.26 -8.73 -0.53
CA ALA A 223 -22.98 -7.37 -0.90
C ALA A 223 -24.26 -6.69 -1.41
N ARG A 224 -24.72 -5.70 -0.69
CA ARG A 224 -25.37 -4.57 -1.32
C ARG A 224 -24.33 -3.95 -2.24
N TYR A 225 -24.21 -4.50 -3.45
CA TYR A 225 -23.24 -4.12 -4.49
C TYR A 225 -23.11 -2.60 -4.62
N GLY A 226 -24.20 -1.86 -4.37
CA GLY A 226 -24.21 -0.41 -4.47
C GLY A 226 -23.32 0.31 -3.45
N LEU A 227 -23.21 -0.15 -2.22
CA LEU A 227 -22.50 0.62 -1.19
C LEU A 227 -20.99 0.46 -1.28
N GLN A 228 -20.47 -0.75 -1.51
CA GLN A 228 -19.05 -1.01 -1.71
C GLN A 228 -18.55 -0.36 -3.00
N THR A 229 -19.32 -0.49 -4.09
CA THR A 229 -19.07 0.23 -5.34
C THR A 229 -19.08 1.73 -5.12
N GLY A 230 -20.01 2.24 -4.30
CA GLY A 230 -20.05 3.66 -3.92
C GLY A 230 -18.78 4.12 -3.21
N PHE A 231 -18.22 3.32 -2.28
CA PHE A 231 -16.96 3.63 -1.60
C PHE A 231 -15.74 3.55 -2.53
N LEU A 232 -15.71 2.60 -3.48
CA LEU A 232 -14.68 2.54 -4.51
C LEU A 232 -14.72 3.79 -5.39
N LEU A 233 -15.90 4.17 -5.88
CA LEU A 233 -16.09 5.40 -6.67
C LEU A 233 -15.74 6.65 -5.86
N PHE A 234 -16.08 6.68 -4.57
CA PHE A 234 -15.68 7.75 -3.67
C PHE A 234 -14.17 7.82 -3.52
N GLY A 235 -13.47 6.68 -3.41
CA GLY A 235 -12.01 6.60 -3.40
C GLY A 235 -11.38 7.16 -4.69
N LEU A 236 -11.94 6.81 -5.86
CA LEU A 236 -11.52 7.38 -7.15
C LEU A 236 -11.68 8.92 -7.16
N VAL A 237 -12.86 9.42 -6.77
CA VAL A 237 -13.12 10.87 -6.74
C VAL A 237 -12.23 11.57 -5.72
N PHE A 238 -12.06 11.00 -4.54
CA PHE A 238 -11.20 11.55 -3.48
C PHE A 238 -9.74 11.62 -3.95
N GLY A 239 -9.18 10.52 -4.45
CA GLY A 239 -7.83 10.49 -5.00
C GLY A 239 -7.64 11.52 -6.12
N GLY A 240 -8.59 11.61 -7.06
CA GLY A 240 -8.54 12.58 -8.14
C GLY A 240 -8.67 14.04 -7.70
N THR A 241 -9.46 14.32 -6.65
CA THR A 241 -9.57 15.69 -6.12
C THR A 241 -8.32 16.09 -5.34
N VAL A 242 -7.75 15.18 -4.55
CA VAL A 242 -6.51 15.45 -3.81
C VAL A 242 -5.36 15.69 -4.78
N SER A 243 -5.24 14.86 -5.82
CA SER A 243 -4.27 15.02 -6.90
C SER A 243 -4.42 16.37 -7.62
N ALA A 244 -5.63 16.72 -8.04
CA ALA A 244 -5.88 18.00 -8.72
C ALA A 244 -5.51 19.20 -7.84
N LEU A 245 -5.87 19.18 -6.55
CA LEU A 245 -5.50 20.24 -5.60
C LEU A 245 -3.99 20.33 -5.38
N ALA A 246 -3.28 19.18 -5.37
CA ALA A 246 -1.83 19.17 -5.26
C ALA A 246 -1.17 19.83 -6.47
N HIS A 247 -1.60 19.51 -7.70
CA HIS A 247 -1.10 20.13 -8.92
C HIS A 247 -1.36 21.65 -8.97
N ASP A 248 -2.58 22.09 -8.63
CA ASP A 248 -2.91 23.53 -8.60
C ASP A 248 -2.03 24.31 -7.59
N TYR A 249 -1.68 23.70 -6.45
CA TYR A 249 -0.82 24.32 -5.44
C TYR A 249 0.63 24.50 -5.93
N ILE A 250 1.13 23.55 -6.73
CA ILE A 250 2.48 23.60 -7.32
C ILE A 250 2.56 24.69 -8.39
N ASP A 251 1.60 24.77 -9.29
CA ASP A 251 1.55 25.77 -10.36
C ASP A 251 1.47 27.20 -9.82
N VAL A 252 0.72 27.42 -8.74
CA VAL A 252 0.65 28.74 -8.08
C VAL A 252 1.98 29.08 -7.40
N GLY A 253 2.66 28.09 -6.78
CA GLY A 253 3.97 28.28 -6.15
C GLY A 253 5.07 28.64 -7.14
N HIS A 254 5.13 27.97 -8.29
CA HIS A 254 6.12 28.23 -9.34
C HIS A 254 5.90 29.59 -10.01
N ASN A 255 4.66 30.03 -10.23
CA ASN A 255 4.34 31.34 -10.81
C ASN A 255 4.64 32.53 -9.89
N GLN A 256 4.74 32.33 -8.58
CA GLN A 256 5.14 33.39 -7.65
C GLN A 256 6.66 33.56 -7.52
N ILE A 257 7.43 32.48 -7.67
CA ILE A 257 8.91 32.51 -7.59
C ILE A 257 9.52 33.03 -8.88
N GLY A 258 8.87 32.85 -10.03
CA GLY A 258 9.33 33.38 -11.33
C GLY A 258 9.03 34.88 -11.56
N ARG A 259 8.40 35.57 -10.61
CA ARG A 259 8.09 37.01 -10.69
C ARG A 259 8.80 37.87 -9.66
N ALA A 260 9.70 37.30 -8.86
CA ALA A 260 10.57 38.01 -7.91
C ALA A 260 12.02 37.98 -8.40
#